data_07bc5197226a689737cb769ad64e78a5
#
_entry.id   07bc5197226a689737cb769ad64e78a5
#
_cell.length_a   1.000
_cell.length_b   1.000
_cell.length_c   1.000
_cell.angle_alpha   90.00
_cell.angle_beta   90.00
_cell.angle_gamma   90.00
#
_symmetry.space_group_name_H-M   'P 1'
#
loop_
_entity.id
_entity.type
_entity.pdbx_description
1 polymer ?
#
loop_
_entity_poly.entity_id
_entity_poly.type
_entity_poly.pdbx_seq_one_letter_code
_entity_poly.pdbx_strand_id
1 'polypeptide(L)'
;MQNTIKTILSARRKSFLSSKPIFHFYAPATEMDLFMTARRLDCKMAVSLCQWLRAAGYGDINDTLIFRDEYFAPISHGALTGYITFAHDEAGNAYAFKPGDGGIYFISAHEAGYARMANDFRDFLQELIQRDYNLPQWRETLKLTRDDS
;
A
#
# COMPACT_ATOMS: atom_id res chain seq x y z
N MET A 1 10.93 8.22 8.48
CA MET A 1 10.54 7.47 7.26
C MET A 1 11.71 6.84 6.51
N GLN A 2 12.85 7.52 6.44
CA GLN A 2 14.03 6.97 5.74
C GLN A 2 14.51 5.63 6.30
N ASN A 3 14.53 5.49 7.63
CA ASN A 3 14.94 4.23 8.26
C ASN A 3 13.98 3.09 7.96
N THR A 4 12.69 3.37 7.93
CA THR A 4 11.66 2.39 7.59
C THR A 4 11.84 1.91 6.14
N ILE A 5 12.02 2.84 5.22
CA ILE A 5 12.26 2.55 3.80
C ILE A 5 13.53 1.70 3.65
N LYS A 6 14.62 2.13 4.26
CA LYS A 6 15.90 1.44 4.18
C LYS A 6 15.82 0.02 4.73
N THR A 7 15.09 -0.17 5.83
CA THR A 7 14.87 -1.49 6.42
C THR A 7 14.21 -2.44 5.40
N ILE A 8 13.14 -1.98 4.74
CA ILE A 8 12.43 -2.81 3.77
C ILE A 8 13.29 -3.08 2.54
N LEU A 9 13.95 -2.06 2.00
CA LEU A 9 14.75 -2.21 0.77
C LEU A 9 15.98 -3.08 0.97
N SER A 10 16.49 -3.19 2.19
CA SER A 10 17.64 -4.06 2.51
C SER A 10 17.22 -5.43 3.03
N ALA A 11 15.93 -5.64 3.33
CA ALA A 11 15.45 -6.90 3.87
C ALA A 11 15.49 -8.01 2.82
N ARG A 12 15.85 -9.21 3.27
CA ARG A 12 15.93 -10.37 2.40
C ARG A 12 15.25 -11.56 3.05
N ARG A 13 14.56 -12.33 2.22
CA ARG A 13 13.99 -13.61 2.66
C ARG A 13 14.99 -14.71 2.34
N LYS A 14 15.40 -15.44 3.37
CA LYS A 14 16.29 -16.60 3.20
C LYS A 14 15.45 -17.83 2.89
N SER A 15 15.80 -18.53 1.83
CA SER A 15 15.28 -19.85 1.51
C SER A 15 16.42 -20.87 1.61
N PHE A 16 16.10 -22.15 1.50
CA PHE A 16 17.09 -23.24 1.62
C PHE A 16 18.27 -23.07 0.65
N LEU A 17 18.02 -22.59 -0.57
CA LEU A 17 19.04 -22.50 -1.62
C LEU A 17 19.44 -21.08 -2.00
N SER A 18 18.72 -20.06 -1.55
CA SER A 18 18.98 -18.70 -1.99
C SER A 18 18.43 -17.67 -1.01
N SER A 19 18.86 -16.42 -1.21
CA SER A 19 18.33 -15.25 -0.51
C SER A 19 17.66 -14.34 -1.54
N LYS A 20 16.42 -13.96 -1.30
CA LYS A 20 15.66 -13.08 -2.19
C LYS A 20 15.33 -11.76 -1.50
N PRO A 21 15.37 -10.63 -2.22
CA PRO A 21 14.92 -9.37 -1.64
C PRO A 21 13.44 -9.43 -1.29
N ILE A 22 13.06 -8.79 -0.20
CA ILE A 22 11.66 -8.64 0.18
C ILE A 22 10.94 -7.72 -0.82
N PHE A 23 11.60 -6.63 -1.23
CA PHE A 23 11.02 -5.72 -2.22
C PHE A 23 11.52 -6.08 -3.62
N HIS A 24 10.57 -6.34 -4.54
CA HIS A 24 10.84 -6.58 -5.96
C HIS A 24 10.52 -5.32 -6.74
N PHE A 25 11.56 -4.71 -7.32
CA PHE A 25 11.45 -3.48 -8.11
C PHE A 25 10.90 -3.76 -9.50
N TYR A 26 9.93 -2.95 -9.96
CA TYR A 26 9.37 -3.03 -11.32
C TYR A 26 9.82 -1.84 -12.16
N ALA A 27 9.64 -0.63 -11.66
CA ALA A 27 9.92 0.59 -12.40
C ALA A 27 10.09 1.77 -11.44
N PRO A 28 10.87 2.80 -11.81
CA PRO A 28 11.01 3.99 -10.97
C PRO A 28 9.71 4.79 -10.93
N ALA A 29 9.45 5.45 -9.81
CA ALA A 29 8.41 6.46 -9.68
C ALA A 29 9.09 7.83 -9.65
N THR A 30 9.13 8.51 -10.79
CA THR A 30 9.81 9.80 -10.91
C THR A 30 8.97 10.92 -10.32
N GLU A 31 9.61 12.08 -10.07
CA GLU A 31 8.87 13.28 -9.64
C GLU A 31 7.76 13.64 -10.63
N MET A 32 8.02 13.49 -11.93
CA MET A 32 7.01 13.74 -12.96
C MET A 32 5.84 12.74 -12.84
N ASP A 33 6.14 11.46 -12.63
CA ASP A 33 5.10 10.43 -12.44
C ASP A 33 4.18 10.78 -11.27
N LEU A 34 4.77 11.15 -10.13
CA LEU A 34 4.01 11.48 -8.92
C LEU A 34 3.19 12.76 -9.12
N PHE A 35 3.77 13.76 -9.78
CA PHE A 35 3.07 15.01 -10.10
C PHE A 35 1.87 14.75 -11.01
N MET A 36 2.05 13.94 -12.06
CA MET A 36 0.99 13.64 -13.01
C MET A 36 -0.12 12.80 -12.36
N THR A 37 0.24 11.86 -11.48
CA THR A 37 -0.73 11.06 -10.72
C THR A 37 -1.56 11.96 -9.80
N ALA A 38 -0.94 12.83 -9.03
CA ALA A 38 -1.64 13.76 -8.15
C ALA A 38 -2.58 14.68 -8.92
N ARG A 39 -2.14 15.16 -10.07
CA ARG A 39 -2.94 16.03 -10.94
C ARG A 39 -4.15 15.28 -11.53
N ARG A 40 -3.93 14.05 -11.99
CA ARG A 40 -5.00 13.20 -12.54
C ARG A 40 -6.07 12.90 -11.50
N LEU A 41 -5.66 12.68 -10.24
CA LEU A 41 -6.56 12.38 -9.13
C LEU A 41 -7.17 13.65 -8.50
N ASP A 42 -6.67 14.82 -8.88
CA ASP A 42 -7.05 16.12 -8.30
C ASP A 42 -7.00 16.09 -6.77
N CYS A 43 -5.93 15.53 -6.24
CA CYS A 43 -5.74 15.44 -4.79
C CYS A 43 -4.27 15.55 -4.41
N LYS A 44 -4.03 15.88 -3.14
CA LYS A 44 -2.70 15.86 -2.57
C LYS A 44 -2.36 14.45 -2.13
N MET A 45 -1.27 13.90 -2.65
CA MET A 45 -0.79 12.59 -2.29
C MET A 45 -0.28 12.57 -0.84
N ALA A 46 -0.50 11.46 -0.14
CA ALA A 46 0.03 11.25 1.20
C ALA A 46 1.57 11.36 1.19
N VAL A 47 2.12 12.15 2.12
CA VAL A 47 3.57 12.48 2.13
C VAL A 47 4.43 11.22 2.26
N SER A 48 4.13 10.35 3.22
CA SER A 48 4.93 9.13 3.44
C SER A 48 4.82 8.14 2.27
N LEU A 49 3.67 8.07 1.61
CA LEU A 49 3.52 7.25 0.41
C LEU A 49 4.40 7.77 -0.73
N CYS A 50 4.44 9.09 -0.93
CA CYS A 50 5.32 9.69 -1.93
C CYS A 50 6.80 9.45 -1.61
N GLN A 51 7.19 9.56 -0.34
CA GLN A 51 8.56 9.27 0.09
C GLN A 51 8.95 7.82 -0.25
N TRP A 52 8.05 6.88 0.02
CA TRP A 52 8.25 5.48 -0.33
C TRP A 52 8.43 5.29 -1.83
N LEU A 53 7.52 5.84 -2.63
CA LEU A 53 7.56 5.68 -4.09
C LEU A 53 8.81 6.31 -4.70
N ARG A 54 9.26 7.48 -4.21
CA ARG A 54 10.49 8.10 -4.69
C ARG A 54 11.71 7.23 -4.43
N ALA A 55 11.76 6.61 -3.26
CA ALA A 55 12.91 5.80 -2.85
C ALA A 55 12.89 4.41 -3.45
N ALA A 56 11.73 3.75 -3.44
CA ALA A 56 11.58 2.35 -3.83
C ALA A 56 11.13 2.18 -5.28
N GLY A 57 10.30 3.10 -5.79
CA GLY A 57 9.62 2.93 -7.07
C GLY A 57 8.40 2.02 -6.94
N TYR A 58 7.84 1.67 -8.10
CA TYR A 58 6.78 0.68 -8.18
C TYR A 58 7.37 -0.71 -8.05
N GLY A 59 6.63 -1.63 -7.47
CA GLY A 59 7.09 -2.98 -7.22
C GLY A 59 6.20 -3.69 -6.22
N ASP A 60 6.67 -4.80 -5.64
CA ASP A 60 5.92 -5.49 -4.62
C ASP A 60 6.75 -5.74 -3.36
N ILE A 61 6.07 -5.78 -2.22
CA ILE A 61 6.66 -6.18 -0.94
C ILE A 61 6.26 -7.63 -0.71
N ASN A 62 7.26 -8.51 -0.70
CA ASN A 62 7.12 -9.93 -0.35
C ASN A 62 6.09 -10.68 -1.22
N ASP A 63 6.01 -10.35 -2.51
CA ASP A 63 5.06 -10.93 -3.48
C ASP A 63 3.59 -10.75 -3.08
N THR A 64 3.28 -9.89 -2.13
CA THR A 64 1.91 -9.72 -1.62
C THR A 64 1.35 -8.33 -1.84
N LEU A 65 2.06 -7.28 -1.47
CA LEU A 65 1.57 -5.90 -1.63
C LEU A 65 2.19 -5.28 -2.87
N ILE A 66 1.37 -4.93 -3.86
CA ILE A 66 1.81 -4.54 -5.19
C ILE A 66 1.48 -3.07 -5.44
N PHE A 67 2.52 -2.29 -5.79
CA PHE A 67 2.40 -0.87 -6.13
C PHE A 67 2.59 -0.71 -7.64
N ARG A 68 1.58 -0.16 -8.32
CA ARG A 68 1.62 0.19 -9.73
C ARG A 68 0.92 1.52 -9.94
N ASP A 69 1.36 2.30 -10.93
CA ASP A 69 0.73 3.59 -11.22
C ASP A 69 -0.76 3.44 -11.55
N GLU A 70 -1.12 2.40 -12.30
CA GLU A 70 -2.50 2.13 -12.69
C GLU A 70 -3.44 1.77 -11.54
N TYR A 71 -2.91 1.48 -10.36
CA TYR A 71 -3.73 1.20 -9.18
C TYR A 71 -4.22 2.46 -8.46
N PHE A 72 -3.68 3.63 -8.81
CA PHE A 72 -4.10 4.89 -8.21
C PHE A 72 -5.41 5.35 -8.83
N ALA A 73 -6.49 5.26 -8.06
CA ALA A 73 -7.83 5.64 -8.50
C ALA A 73 -8.70 6.11 -7.33
N PRO A 74 -9.60 7.08 -7.57
CA PRO A 74 -10.55 7.47 -6.54
C PRO A 74 -11.65 6.40 -6.40
N ILE A 75 -12.09 6.17 -5.18
CA ILE A 75 -13.23 5.29 -4.91
C ILE A 75 -14.50 6.11 -5.14
N SER A 76 -15.39 5.60 -5.97
CA SER A 76 -16.60 6.34 -6.40
C SER A 76 -17.88 5.89 -5.70
N HIS A 77 -17.85 4.78 -4.96
CA HIS A 77 -19.03 4.22 -4.31
C HIS A 77 -18.72 3.78 -2.88
N GLY A 78 -19.75 3.80 -2.04
CA GLY A 78 -19.67 3.23 -0.70
C GLY A 78 -19.16 4.19 0.36
N ALA A 79 -18.87 3.64 1.52
CA ALA A 79 -18.45 4.40 2.71
C ALA A 79 -17.12 5.10 2.52
N LEU A 80 -16.26 4.59 1.63
CA LEU A 80 -14.94 5.18 1.38
C LEU A 80 -14.88 6.03 0.12
N THR A 81 -16.02 6.56 -0.33
CA THR A 81 -16.07 7.46 -1.49
C THR A 81 -15.12 8.63 -1.30
N GLY A 82 -14.27 8.88 -2.31
CA GLY A 82 -13.26 9.94 -2.28
C GLY A 82 -11.90 9.51 -1.73
N TYR A 83 -11.82 8.34 -1.11
CA TYR A 83 -10.53 7.76 -0.76
C TYR A 83 -9.81 7.31 -2.04
N ILE A 84 -8.50 7.22 -1.97
CA ILE A 84 -7.67 6.91 -3.14
C ILE A 84 -7.03 5.55 -2.95
N THR A 85 -7.31 4.60 -3.84
CA THR A 85 -6.56 3.33 -3.87
C THR A 85 -5.15 3.59 -4.37
N PHE A 86 -4.17 2.84 -3.86
CA PHE A 86 -2.76 3.01 -4.24
C PHE A 86 -2.02 1.68 -4.42
N ALA A 87 -2.60 0.57 -3.98
CA ALA A 87 -1.97 -0.74 -4.06
C ALA A 87 -3.04 -1.84 -4.08
N HIS A 88 -2.66 -2.98 -4.62
CA HIS A 88 -3.44 -4.22 -4.52
C HIS A 88 -2.60 -5.30 -3.87
N ASP A 89 -3.24 -6.37 -3.40
CA ASP A 89 -2.50 -7.53 -2.93
C ASP A 89 -2.66 -8.72 -3.89
N GLU A 90 -2.00 -9.82 -3.59
CA GLU A 90 -1.99 -11.04 -4.41
C GLU A 90 -3.36 -11.70 -4.51
N ALA A 91 -4.28 -11.38 -3.60
CA ALA A 91 -5.66 -11.90 -3.61
C ALA A 91 -6.65 -10.93 -4.27
N GLY A 92 -6.19 -9.81 -4.81
CA GLY A 92 -7.02 -8.84 -5.50
C GLY A 92 -7.68 -7.80 -4.59
N ASN A 93 -7.38 -7.78 -3.30
CA ASN A 93 -7.88 -6.74 -2.40
C ASN A 93 -7.18 -5.41 -2.69
N ALA A 94 -7.83 -4.31 -2.39
CA ALA A 94 -7.30 -2.97 -2.60
C ALA A 94 -6.92 -2.31 -1.27
N TYR A 95 -5.97 -1.39 -1.36
CA TYR A 95 -5.50 -0.59 -0.24
C TYR A 95 -5.63 0.88 -0.62
N ALA A 96 -6.15 1.69 0.30
CA ALA A 96 -6.46 3.09 0.02
C ALA A 96 -5.99 3.99 1.15
N PHE A 97 -5.75 5.26 0.82
CA PHE A 97 -5.53 6.28 1.83
C PHE A 97 -6.68 7.28 1.83
N LYS A 98 -6.95 7.85 3.00
CA LYS A 98 -7.91 8.92 3.15
C LYS A 98 -7.23 10.25 2.91
N PRO A 99 -7.62 11.01 1.85
CA PRO A 99 -7.05 12.34 1.63
C PRO A 99 -7.28 13.23 2.84
N GLY A 100 -6.21 13.94 3.25
CA GLY A 100 -6.27 14.89 4.36
C GLY A 100 -5.90 14.30 5.72
N ASP A 101 -6.24 13.04 6.04
CA ASP A 101 -5.83 12.46 7.32
C ASP A 101 -4.78 11.34 7.18
N GLY A 102 -4.62 10.79 5.99
CA GLY A 102 -3.56 9.82 5.71
C GLY A 102 -3.85 8.39 6.15
N GLY A 103 -4.96 8.12 6.82
CA GLY A 103 -5.30 6.76 7.27
C GLY A 103 -5.28 5.74 6.15
N ILE A 104 -4.81 4.53 6.44
CA ILE A 104 -4.70 3.45 5.47
C ILE A 104 -5.81 2.43 5.72
N TYR A 105 -6.48 2.05 4.62
CA TYR A 105 -7.67 1.20 4.66
C TYR A 105 -7.49 0.01 3.74
N PHE A 106 -7.94 -1.14 4.23
CA PHE A 106 -8.08 -2.38 3.47
C PHE A 106 -9.49 -2.46 2.90
N ILE A 107 -9.61 -2.86 1.64
CA ILE A 107 -10.91 -3.02 0.97
C ILE A 107 -10.95 -4.44 0.41
N SER A 108 -11.84 -5.27 0.93
CA SER A 108 -11.94 -6.65 0.51
C SER A 108 -12.52 -6.76 -0.91
N ALA A 109 -11.90 -7.61 -1.74
CA ALA A 109 -12.40 -7.97 -3.06
C ALA A 109 -13.48 -9.06 -2.98
N HIS A 110 -13.56 -9.79 -1.88
CA HIS A 110 -14.38 -10.99 -1.74
C HIS A 110 -15.62 -10.78 -0.87
N GLU A 111 -15.59 -9.75 -0.03
CA GLU A 111 -16.69 -9.39 0.86
C GLU A 111 -16.95 -7.89 0.73
N ALA A 112 -18.19 -7.47 0.93
CA ALA A 112 -18.54 -6.03 0.93
C ALA A 112 -18.09 -5.40 2.26
N GLY A 113 -16.79 -5.20 2.43
CA GLY A 113 -16.25 -4.70 3.70
C GLY A 113 -14.90 -4.04 3.57
N TYR A 114 -14.58 -3.24 4.59
CA TYR A 114 -13.32 -2.52 4.70
C TYR A 114 -12.87 -2.46 6.16
N ALA A 115 -11.59 -2.15 6.36
CA ALA A 115 -11.05 -1.96 7.71
C ALA A 115 -9.91 -0.94 7.68
N ARG A 116 -9.82 -0.12 8.74
CA ARG A 116 -8.67 0.74 8.92
C ARG A 116 -7.51 -0.11 9.42
N MET A 117 -6.34 0.03 8.79
CA MET A 117 -5.15 -0.74 9.13
C MET A 117 -4.10 0.06 9.88
N ALA A 118 -3.99 1.35 9.59
CA ALA A 118 -2.93 2.18 10.15
C ALA A 118 -3.34 3.65 10.12
N ASN A 119 -2.67 4.46 10.94
CA ASN A 119 -2.93 5.90 11.02
C ASN A 119 -2.37 6.66 9.81
N ASP A 120 -1.28 6.15 9.23
CA ASP A 120 -0.68 6.67 8.02
C ASP A 120 0.13 5.57 7.32
N PHE A 121 0.73 5.89 6.17
CA PHE A 121 1.49 4.92 5.40
C PHE A 121 2.77 4.48 6.10
N ARG A 122 3.41 5.36 6.87
CA ARG A 122 4.59 5.01 7.65
C ARG A 122 4.27 3.94 8.69
N ASP A 123 3.19 4.14 9.47
CA ASP A 123 2.75 3.17 10.47
C ASP A 123 2.39 1.84 9.80
N PHE A 124 1.78 1.90 8.63
CA PHE A 124 1.45 0.71 7.83
C PHE A 124 2.71 -0.09 7.50
N LEU A 125 3.76 0.57 7.00
CA LEU A 125 5.03 -0.11 6.67
C LEU A 125 5.71 -0.67 7.93
N GLN A 126 5.67 0.06 9.04
CA GLN A 126 6.26 -0.39 10.29
C GLN A 126 5.55 -1.64 10.82
N GLU A 127 4.25 -1.71 10.69
CA GLU A 127 3.48 -2.90 11.08
C GLU A 127 3.81 -4.09 10.17
N LEU A 128 3.98 -3.88 8.87
CA LEU A 128 4.45 -4.93 7.96
C LEU A 128 5.79 -5.49 8.40
N ILE A 129 6.73 -4.62 8.76
CA ILE A 129 8.05 -5.04 9.26
C ILE A 129 7.90 -5.91 10.51
N GLN A 130 7.11 -5.48 11.47
CA GLN A 130 6.90 -6.19 12.74
C GLN A 130 6.24 -7.55 12.52
N ARG A 131 5.42 -7.68 11.48
CA ARG A 131 4.75 -8.94 11.10
C ARG A 131 5.58 -9.78 10.15
N ASP A 132 6.85 -9.46 9.99
CA ASP A 132 7.76 -10.15 9.06
C ASP A 132 7.20 -10.20 7.63
N TYR A 133 6.59 -9.08 7.22
CA TYR A 133 6.00 -8.89 5.88
C TYR A 133 4.88 -9.88 5.55
N ASN A 134 4.25 -10.46 6.56
CA ASN A 134 3.16 -11.42 6.38
C ASN A 134 1.82 -10.71 6.26
N LEU A 135 1.57 -10.09 5.10
CA LEU A 135 0.32 -9.40 4.83
C LEU A 135 -0.89 -10.34 4.84
N PRO A 136 -0.82 -11.58 4.28
CA PRO A 136 -1.95 -12.50 4.35
C PRO A 136 -2.44 -12.77 5.78
N GLN A 137 -1.52 -12.99 6.72
CA GLN A 137 -1.91 -13.19 8.12
C GLN A 137 -2.51 -11.91 8.73
N TRP A 138 -1.93 -10.76 8.44
CA TRP A 138 -2.46 -9.49 8.94
C TRP A 138 -3.89 -9.27 8.47
N ARG A 139 -4.17 -9.49 7.17
CA ARG A 139 -5.54 -9.36 6.65
C ARG A 139 -6.54 -10.24 7.38
N GLU A 140 -6.16 -11.45 7.76
CA GLU A 140 -7.04 -12.38 8.48
C GLU A 140 -7.42 -11.86 9.87
N THR A 141 -6.61 -11.00 10.47
CA THR A 141 -6.91 -10.41 11.78
C THR A 141 -7.88 -9.23 11.69
N LEU A 142 -8.13 -8.70 10.50
CA LEU A 142 -8.94 -7.50 10.34
C LEU A 142 -10.41 -7.79 10.56
N LYS A 143 -11.06 -6.95 11.36
CA LYS A 143 -12.49 -6.99 11.53
C LYS A 143 -13.12 -6.01 10.54
N LEU A 144 -13.78 -6.54 9.53
CA LEU A 144 -14.34 -5.73 8.47
C LEU A 144 -15.61 -5.01 8.92
N THR A 145 -15.68 -3.72 8.57
CA THR A 145 -16.93 -2.97 8.62
C THR A 145 -17.65 -3.24 7.30
N ARG A 146 -18.88 -3.68 7.36
CA ARG A 146 -19.64 -4.02 6.17
C ARG A 146 -20.03 -2.74 5.42
N ASP A 147 -19.83 -2.75 4.11
CA ASP A 147 -20.18 -1.66 3.22
C ASP A 147 -21.29 -2.13 2.28
N ASP A 148 -22.52 -1.77 2.59
CA ASP A 148 -23.71 -2.18 1.85
C ASP A 148 -24.17 -1.15 0.80
N SER A 149 -23.43 -0.06 0.64
CA SER A 149 -23.84 1.03 -0.27
C SER A 149 -23.35 0.84 -1.70
#